data_6073724f29379510ca699f9a93552444
#
_entry.id   6073724f29379510ca699f9a93552444
#
_cell.length_a   1.000
_cell.length_b   1.000
_cell.length_c   1.000
_cell.angle_alpha   90.00
_cell.angle_beta   90.00
_cell.angle_gamma   90.00
#
_symmetry.space_group_name_H-M   'P 1'
#
loop_
_entity.id
_entity.type
_entity.pdbx_description
1 polymer ?
#
loop_
_entity_poly.entity_id
_entity_poly.type
_entity_poly.pdbx_seq_one_letter_code
_entity_poly.pdbx_strand_id
1 'polypeptide(L)'
;MNKSDLVLELSTQYGLSKRKAEHIVNLFFEELSSALMQGERLEFRGFGTFAVKDYEGYVGRNPSTGDSAVVPSKKRVRFRMSEIIFEEMNQEFEGDVSSKKRKSKKSSKK
;
A
#
# COMPACT_ATOMS: atom_id res chain seq x y z
N MET A 1 -13.33 6.31 0.93
CA MET A 1 -13.71 5.67 -0.34
C MET A 1 -13.54 4.17 -0.24
N ASN A 2 -14.52 3.43 -0.70
CA ASN A 2 -14.40 1.99 -0.71
C ASN A 2 -14.59 1.49 -2.14
N LYS A 3 -14.63 0.18 -2.30
CA LYS A 3 -14.71 -0.38 -3.63
C LYS A 3 -15.98 0.03 -4.35
N SER A 4 -17.09 0.11 -3.65
CA SER A 4 -18.34 0.52 -4.26
C SER A 4 -18.26 1.94 -4.76
N ASP A 5 -17.59 2.80 -4.03
CA ASP A 5 -17.44 4.18 -4.44
C ASP A 5 -16.60 4.26 -5.70
N LEU A 6 -15.59 3.43 -5.79
CA LEU A 6 -14.75 3.41 -6.96
C LEU A 6 -15.53 2.95 -8.18
N VAL A 7 -16.38 1.94 -8.01
CA VAL A 7 -17.21 1.45 -9.09
C VAL A 7 -18.14 2.56 -9.58
N LEU A 8 -18.73 3.30 -8.66
CA LEU A 8 -19.63 4.35 -9.01
C LEU A 8 -18.92 5.47 -9.78
N GLU A 9 -17.75 5.83 -9.32
CA GLU A 9 -16.98 6.86 -9.99
C GLU A 9 -16.64 6.44 -11.41
N LEU A 10 -16.22 5.22 -11.58
CA LEU A 10 -15.85 4.72 -12.88
C LEU A 10 -17.05 4.71 -13.80
N SER A 11 -18.18 4.28 -13.29
CA SER A 11 -19.40 4.22 -14.05
C SER A 11 -19.83 5.63 -14.47
N THR A 12 -19.82 6.56 -13.55
CA THR A 12 -20.27 7.89 -13.81
C THR A 12 -19.35 8.65 -14.75
N GLN A 13 -18.08 8.56 -14.52
CA GLN A 13 -17.16 9.36 -15.31
C GLN A 13 -16.92 8.84 -16.71
N TYR A 14 -17.07 7.56 -16.91
CA TYR A 14 -16.76 6.99 -18.21
C TYR A 14 -17.97 6.42 -18.91
N GLY A 15 -19.15 6.67 -18.38
CA GLY A 15 -20.36 6.22 -19.03
C GLY A 15 -20.51 4.73 -19.14
N LEU A 16 -19.94 4.00 -18.20
CA LEU A 16 -20.06 2.55 -18.21
C LEU A 16 -21.23 2.12 -17.37
N SER A 17 -21.81 0.97 -17.71
CA SER A 17 -22.86 0.44 -16.86
C SER A 17 -22.24 0.06 -15.53
N LYS A 18 -23.04 0.03 -14.50
CA LYS A 18 -22.55 -0.32 -13.19
C LYS A 18 -21.95 -1.71 -13.20
N ARG A 19 -22.58 -2.62 -13.92
CA ARG A 19 -22.09 -3.97 -13.98
C ARG A 19 -20.73 -4.04 -14.64
N LYS A 20 -20.52 -3.31 -15.72
CA LYS A 20 -19.25 -3.31 -16.38
C LYS A 20 -18.18 -2.67 -15.53
N ALA A 21 -18.53 -1.56 -14.87
CA ALA A 21 -17.58 -0.90 -13.98
C ALA A 21 -17.17 -1.82 -12.85
N GLU A 22 -18.13 -2.54 -12.30
CA GLU A 22 -17.82 -3.46 -11.21
C GLU A 22 -16.90 -4.57 -11.67
N HIS A 23 -17.14 -5.06 -12.88
CA HIS A 23 -16.30 -6.12 -13.42
C HIS A 23 -14.86 -5.64 -13.57
N ILE A 24 -14.68 -4.43 -14.07
CA ILE A 24 -13.34 -3.89 -14.27
C ILE A 24 -12.62 -3.72 -12.93
N VAL A 25 -13.31 -3.18 -11.95
CA VAL A 25 -12.70 -2.95 -10.66
C VAL A 25 -12.34 -4.27 -9.99
N ASN A 26 -13.24 -5.25 -10.07
CA ASN A 26 -12.96 -6.54 -9.48
C ASN A 26 -11.79 -7.23 -10.18
N LEU A 27 -11.74 -7.13 -11.49
CA LEU A 27 -10.66 -7.74 -12.21
C LEU A 27 -9.33 -7.15 -11.79
N PHE A 28 -9.27 -5.85 -11.65
CA PHE A 28 -8.04 -5.19 -11.26
C PHE A 28 -7.56 -5.69 -9.90
N PHE A 29 -8.45 -5.74 -8.92
CA PHE A 29 -8.04 -6.15 -7.59
C PHE A 29 -7.73 -7.63 -7.52
N GLU A 30 -8.40 -8.44 -8.32
CA GLU A 30 -8.09 -9.86 -8.35
C GLU A 30 -6.70 -10.09 -8.92
N GLU A 31 -6.37 -9.37 -9.98
CA GLU A 31 -5.05 -9.52 -10.57
C GLU A 31 -3.96 -9.04 -9.62
N LEU A 32 -4.24 -7.94 -8.94
CA LEU A 32 -3.30 -7.41 -7.97
C LEU A 32 -3.07 -8.41 -6.85
N SER A 33 -4.15 -8.97 -6.31
CA SER A 33 -4.04 -9.93 -5.24
C SER A 33 -3.30 -11.18 -5.67
N SER A 34 -3.61 -11.65 -6.85
CA SER A 34 -2.97 -12.86 -7.34
C SER A 34 -1.47 -12.67 -7.50
N ALA A 35 -1.07 -11.54 -8.04
CA ALA A 35 0.34 -11.27 -8.24
C ALA A 35 1.06 -11.17 -6.89
N LEU A 36 0.43 -10.53 -5.93
CA LEU A 36 1.05 -10.40 -4.61
C LEU A 36 1.17 -11.74 -3.93
N MET A 37 0.19 -12.60 -4.10
CA MET A 37 0.26 -13.92 -3.51
C MET A 37 1.38 -14.75 -4.11
N GLN A 38 1.77 -14.45 -5.33
CA GLN A 38 2.87 -15.13 -5.95
C GLN A 38 4.20 -14.46 -5.66
N GLY A 39 4.20 -13.41 -4.89
CA GLY A 39 5.43 -12.75 -4.51
C GLY A 39 5.97 -11.78 -5.53
N GLU A 40 5.15 -11.35 -6.47
CA GLU A 40 5.63 -10.46 -7.50
C GLU A 40 5.65 -9.02 -7.03
N ARG A 41 6.60 -8.28 -7.57
CA ARG A 41 6.68 -6.87 -7.29
C ARG A 41 5.84 -6.15 -8.33
N LEU A 42 4.99 -5.24 -7.90
CA LEU A 42 4.12 -4.52 -8.80
C LEU A 42 4.45 -3.05 -8.76
N GLU A 43 4.84 -2.52 -9.87
CA GLU A 43 5.24 -1.14 -9.94
C GLU A 43 4.29 -0.40 -10.86
N PHE A 44 3.53 0.55 -10.31
CA PHE A 44 2.60 1.34 -11.08
C PHE A 44 3.16 2.75 -11.18
N ARG A 45 3.73 3.05 -12.32
CA ARG A 45 4.38 4.30 -12.51
C ARG A 45 3.46 5.46 -12.20
N GLY A 46 3.92 6.39 -11.42
CA GLY A 46 3.12 7.52 -11.02
C GLY A 46 2.22 7.27 -9.84
N PHE A 47 2.13 6.03 -9.37
CA PHE A 47 1.29 5.73 -8.23
C PHE A 47 2.09 5.16 -7.08
N GLY A 48 2.79 4.09 -7.32
CA GLY A 48 3.58 3.49 -6.26
C GLY A 48 3.96 2.08 -6.60
N THR A 49 4.63 1.46 -5.65
CA THR A 49 5.15 0.10 -5.83
C THR A 49 4.74 -0.77 -4.67
N PHE A 50 4.27 -1.96 -5.00
CA PHE A 50 3.96 -2.95 -3.98
C PHE A 50 5.03 -4.02 -4.05
N ALA A 51 5.56 -4.41 -2.92
CA ALA A 51 6.58 -5.44 -2.88
C ALA A 51 6.26 -6.39 -1.75
N VAL A 52 6.59 -7.65 -1.94
CA VAL A 52 6.34 -8.65 -0.92
C VAL A 52 7.65 -8.86 -0.19
N LYS A 53 7.60 -8.79 1.13
CA LYS A 53 8.78 -9.01 1.95
C LYS A 53 8.60 -10.25 2.78
N ASP A 54 9.65 -11.00 2.93
CA ASP A 54 9.64 -12.20 3.74
C ASP A 54 10.27 -11.87 5.07
N TYR A 55 9.58 -12.23 6.13
CA TYR A 55 10.12 -12.06 7.46
C TYR A 55 10.35 -13.45 8.03
N GLU A 56 11.59 -13.74 8.36
CA GLU A 56 11.92 -15.05 8.85
C GLU A 56 11.34 -15.28 10.22
N GLY A 57 10.97 -16.50 10.48
CA GLY A 57 10.49 -16.85 11.79
C GLY A 57 11.62 -16.87 12.80
N TYR A 58 11.29 -16.87 14.04
CA TYR A 58 12.29 -16.92 15.08
C TYR A 58 11.65 -17.42 16.36
N VAL A 59 12.50 -17.72 17.33
CA VAL A 59 12.01 -18.17 18.62
C VAL A 59 12.14 -16.99 19.57
N GLY A 60 11.02 -16.49 20.03
CA GLY A 60 11.03 -15.39 20.97
C GLY A 60 10.87 -15.90 22.38
N ARG A 61 10.96 -15.01 23.33
CA ARG A 61 10.77 -15.38 24.70
C ARG A 61 9.80 -14.42 25.35
N ASN A 62 8.85 -14.95 26.06
CA ASN A 62 7.88 -14.14 26.73
C ASN A 62 8.51 -13.53 27.97
N PRO A 63 8.65 -12.24 28.06
CA PRO A 63 9.32 -11.62 29.21
C PRO A 63 8.58 -11.84 30.52
N SER A 64 7.30 -12.03 30.50
CA SER A 64 6.56 -12.25 31.73
C SER A 64 6.75 -13.63 32.26
N THR A 65 6.73 -14.64 31.46
CA THR A 65 6.79 -16.00 31.93
C THR A 65 8.11 -16.65 31.68
N GLY A 66 8.90 -16.11 30.78
CA GLY A 66 10.17 -16.74 30.44
C GLY A 66 10.03 -17.88 29.47
N ASP A 67 8.83 -18.20 29.05
CA ASP A 67 8.63 -19.30 28.13
C ASP A 67 9.02 -18.90 26.72
N SER A 68 9.50 -19.81 25.94
CA SER A 68 9.83 -19.52 24.58
C SER A 68 8.59 -19.71 23.71
N ALA A 69 8.52 -18.96 22.65
CA ALA A 69 7.43 -19.07 21.71
C ALA A 69 8.01 -19.00 20.32
N VAL A 70 7.45 -19.80 19.44
CA VAL A 70 7.91 -19.83 18.06
C VAL A 70 7.11 -18.85 17.24
N VAL A 71 7.79 -17.94 16.59
CA VAL A 71 7.13 -16.99 15.69
C VAL A 71 7.42 -17.47 14.28
N PRO A 72 6.40 -17.87 13.54
CA PRO A 72 6.62 -18.43 12.22
C PRO A 72 6.99 -17.36 11.22
N SER A 73 7.61 -17.76 10.15
CA SER A 73 7.91 -16.83 9.08
C SER A 73 6.63 -16.37 8.44
N LYS A 74 6.65 -15.20 7.86
CA LYS A 74 5.47 -14.67 7.22
C LYS A 74 5.85 -13.73 6.10
N LYS A 75 4.91 -13.47 5.23
CA LYS A 75 5.12 -12.54 4.15
C LYS A 75 4.24 -11.33 4.40
N ARG A 76 4.75 -10.19 4.01
CA ARG A 76 3.99 -8.96 4.16
C ARG A 76 4.13 -8.14 2.91
N VAL A 77 3.12 -7.34 2.62
CA VAL A 77 3.15 -6.46 1.47
C VAL A 77 3.57 -5.09 1.96
N ARG A 78 4.54 -4.51 1.28
CA ARG A 78 4.96 -3.16 1.58
C ARG A 78 4.62 -2.28 0.40
N PHE A 79 4.06 -1.13 0.67
CA PHE A 79 3.69 -0.20 -0.37
C PHE A 79 4.51 1.06 -0.24
N ARG A 80 5.06 1.53 -1.36
CA ARG A 80 5.80 2.76 -1.37
C ARG A 80 5.16 3.68 -2.38
N MET A 81 4.70 4.84 -1.92
CA MET A 81 4.03 5.78 -2.77
C MET A 81 5.03 6.44 -3.71
N SER A 82 4.60 6.77 -4.91
CA SER A 82 5.48 7.45 -5.85
C SER A 82 5.79 8.84 -5.31
N GLU A 83 6.95 9.35 -5.70
CA GLU A 83 7.35 10.66 -5.26
C GLU A 83 6.46 11.74 -5.79
N ILE A 84 5.90 11.55 -6.95
CA ILE A 84 5.02 12.53 -7.52
C ILE A 84 3.80 12.77 -6.64
N ILE A 85 3.18 11.69 -6.17
CA ILE A 85 2.02 11.82 -5.31
C ILE A 85 2.42 12.38 -3.97
N PHE A 86 3.52 11.89 -3.44
CA PHE A 86 3.97 12.34 -2.14
C PHE A 86 4.22 13.84 -2.15
N GLU A 87 4.85 14.33 -3.20
CA GLU A 87 5.13 15.74 -3.31
C GLU A 87 3.87 16.56 -3.45
N GLU A 88 2.92 16.07 -4.20
CA GLU A 88 1.68 16.78 -4.36
C GLU A 88 0.89 16.85 -3.09
N MET A 89 0.92 15.79 -2.31
CA MET A 89 0.20 15.77 -1.06
C MET A 89 0.79 16.75 -0.07
N ASN A 90 2.05 17.05 -0.21
CA ASN A 90 2.73 17.92 0.75
C ASN A 90 2.97 19.32 0.27
N GLN A 91 2.55 19.64 -0.93
CA GLN A 91 2.75 20.95 -1.48
C GLN A 91 2.11 22.04 -0.68
N GLU A 92 0.93 21.85 -0.22
CA GLU A 92 0.25 22.82 0.49
C GLU A 92 0.91 23.21 1.76
N PHE A 93 1.73 22.35 2.32
CA PHE A 93 2.37 22.61 3.57
C PHE A 93 3.73 23.23 3.42
N GLU A 94 4.21 23.38 2.23
CA GLU A 94 5.56 23.87 2.06
C GLU A 94 5.75 25.25 2.58
N GLY A 95 4.81 26.10 2.41
CA GLY A 95 4.95 27.45 2.81
C GLY A 95 5.00 27.63 4.30
N ASP A 96 4.22 26.92 5.03
CA ASP A 96 4.16 27.06 6.43
C ASP A 96 5.07 26.20 7.16
N VAL A 97 5.43 25.10 6.65
CA VAL A 97 6.22 24.15 7.40
C VAL A 97 7.46 23.76 6.75
N SER A 98 8.06 24.65 6.10
CA SER A 98 9.28 24.31 5.42
C SER A 98 10.27 23.72 6.37
N SER A 99 10.30 24.16 7.56
CA SER A 99 11.24 23.61 8.48
C SER A 99 10.92 22.20 8.84
N LYS A 100 9.67 21.85 8.90
CA LYS A 100 9.34 20.53 9.20
C LYS A 100 9.47 19.61 8.08
N LYS A 101 9.46 20.08 6.87
CA LYS A 101 9.61 19.23 5.77
C LYS A 101 10.79 18.34 5.91
N ARG A 102 11.84 18.80 6.44
CA ARG A 102 12.99 18.00 6.56
C ARG A 102 12.78 16.87 7.45
N LYS A 103 12.06 17.04 8.48
CA LYS A 103 11.82 15.96 9.33
C LYS A 103 11.03 14.94 8.72
N SER A 104 10.08 15.27 7.94
CA SER A 104 9.28 14.25 7.34
C SER A 104 10.13 13.44 6.42
N LYS A 105 11.12 14.00 5.83
CA LYS A 105 11.94 13.22 5.02
C LYS A 105 12.66 12.23 5.80
N LYS A 106 13.14 12.54 6.92
CA LYS A 106 13.82 11.60 7.66
C LYS A 106 12.96 10.53 8.09
N SER A 107 11.77 10.81 8.50
CA SER A 107 10.92 9.77 8.95
C SER A 107 10.62 8.84 7.85
N SER A 108 10.58 9.26 6.67
CA SER A 108 10.26 8.33 5.62
C SER A 108 11.34 7.36 5.39
N LYS A 109 12.50 7.60 5.83
CA LYS A 109 13.46 6.66 5.61
C LYS A 109 13.34 5.56 6.44
N LYS A 110 12.91 5.45 7.24
CA LYS A 110 12.85 4.46 8.02
C LYS A 110 12.21 3.51 7.75
#